data_9ffd1b8a8d7323dea5204473015b6f77
#
_entry.id   9ffd1b8a8d7323dea5204473015b6f77
#
_cell.length_a   1.000
_cell.length_b   1.000
_cell.length_c   1.000
_cell.angle_alpha   90.00
_cell.angle_beta   90.00
_cell.angle_gamma   90.00
#
_symmetry.space_group_name_H-M   'P 1'
#
loop_
_entity.id
_entity.type
_entity.pdbx_description
1 polymer ?
#
loop_
_entity_poly.entity_id
_entity_poly.type
_entity_poly.pdbx_seq_one_letter_code
_entity_poly.pdbx_strand_id
1 'polypeptide(L)'
;MGAAIWLPLMAATATAADLPERLRDPHGDALVVSHRACWKFASENTLDGIAACIAHGVDMVEVDVRTTRDGTLVLMHDERVDRTTDGHGAVAELDAAQIAALRVRSRGGGRASMLTERHPPTLAQALAAARGRVLVNLDVKAAALDHVIDVVEAAAAQRDVLLNVPLDVPQAALQRAHAAGLALQVLYLQREAALSPQQALRQAAALRPAVVQLMFDDPAVLAIAQRELAPHARLFVNTMTNDIASGRPMRLSANYTDQRALRDPASVWGELRAHGVSMIQTDEPSALQRYLRESDMNQ
;
A
#
# COMPACT_ATOMS: atom_id res chain seq x y z
N MET A 1 -7.38 -23.71 51.56
CA MET A 1 -7.70 -22.48 50.81
C MET A 1 -6.55 -22.22 49.84
N GLY A 2 -6.68 -22.66 48.61
CA GLY A 2 -5.67 -22.46 47.55
C GLY A 2 -6.03 -21.19 46.77
N ALA A 3 -5.18 -20.22 46.82
CA ALA A 3 -5.28 -19.00 45.99
C ALA A 3 -4.86 -19.35 44.55
N ALA A 4 -5.80 -19.29 43.63
CA ALA A 4 -5.48 -19.37 42.20
C ALA A 4 -4.83 -18.06 41.78
N ILE A 5 -3.57 -18.13 41.39
CA ILE A 5 -2.83 -17.00 40.79
C ILE A 5 -3.25 -16.92 39.33
N TRP A 6 -4.07 -15.94 39.00
CA TRP A 6 -4.36 -15.56 37.61
C TRP A 6 -3.16 -14.79 37.07
N LEU A 7 -2.36 -15.43 36.23
CA LEU A 7 -1.37 -14.72 35.37
C LEU A 7 -2.15 -14.11 34.21
N PRO A 8 -2.04 -12.79 33.99
CA PRO A 8 -2.61 -12.19 32.79
C PRO A 8 -1.87 -12.74 31.56
N LEU A 9 -2.64 -13.33 30.65
CA LEU A 9 -2.13 -13.69 29.31
C LEU A 9 -1.79 -12.37 28.60
N MET A 10 -0.52 -12.00 28.61
CA MET A 10 -0.04 -10.88 27.79
C MET A 10 -0.19 -11.29 26.33
N ALA A 11 -1.14 -10.72 25.62
CA ALA A 11 -1.19 -10.80 24.18
C ALA A 11 0.15 -10.20 23.64
N ALA A 12 0.94 -11.04 22.96
CA ALA A 12 2.16 -10.60 22.34
C ALA A 12 1.79 -9.55 21.28
N THR A 13 2.18 -8.29 21.51
CA THR A 13 2.06 -7.25 20.49
C THR A 13 3.02 -7.63 19.37
N ALA A 14 2.50 -7.85 18.16
CA ALA A 14 3.31 -8.09 16.97
C ALA A 14 4.37 -6.99 16.85
N THR A 15 5.62 -7.39 16.72
CA THR A 15 6.73 -6.44 16.57
C THR A 15 6.93 -6.08 15.09
N ALA A 16 7.54 -4.96 14.79
CA ALA A 16 7.87 -4.58 13.42
C ALA A 16 8.78 -5.64 12.73
N ALA A 17 9.54 -6.40 13.50
CA ALA A 17 10.38 -7.49 13.00
C ALA A 17 9.58 -8.66 12.39
N ASP A 18 8.32 -8.83 12.78
CA ASP A 18 7.44 -9.93 12.31
C ASP A 18 6.66 -9.54 11.03
N LEU A 19 6.67 -8.27 10.63
CA LEU A 19 5.88 -7.77 9.49
C LEU A 19 6.19 -8.48 8.16
N PRO A 20 7.46 -8.75 7.78
CA PRO A 20 7.77 -9.47 6.54
C PRO A 20 7.21 -10.90 6.50
N GLU A 21 7.19 -11.61 7.62
CA GLU A 21 6.59 -12.92 7.74
C GLU A 21 5.07 -12.83 7.65
N ARG A 22 4.48 -11.89 8.38
CA ARG A 22 3.03 -11.63 8.32
C ARG A 22 2.58 -11.30 6.90
N LEU A 23 3.34 -10.50 6.13
CA LEU A 23 3.03 -10.20 4.73
C LEU A 23 2.90 -11.47 3.87
N ARG A 24 3.77 -12.45 4.10
CA ARG A 24 3.87 -13.68 3.30
C ARG A 24 2.92 -14.79 3.78
N ASP A 25 2.30 -14.63 4.92
CA ASP A 25 1.31 -15.59 5.43
C ASP A 25 -0.09 -15.23 4.89
N PRO A 26 -0.67 -16.00 3.95
CA PRO A 26 -1.98 -15.71 3.39
C PRO A 26 -3.12 -15.81 4.40
N HIS A 27 -2.90 -16.53 5.51
CA HIS A 27 -3.88 -16.76 6.56
C HIS A 27 -3.65 -15.94 7.83
N GLY A 28 -2.62 -15.09 7.82
CA GLY A 28 -2.29 -14.24 8.96
C GLY A 28 -3.29 -13.11 9.20
N ASP A 29 -3.13 -12.45 10.33
CA ASP A 29 -3.95 -11.30 10.73
C ASP A 29 -4.03 -10.23 9.64
N ALA A 30 -5.10 -9.44 9.67
CA ALA A 30 -5.29 -8.35 8.73
C ALA A 30 -4.16 -7.31 8.83
N LEU A 31 -3.69 -6.83 7.67
CA LEU A 31 -2.69 -5.77 7.55
C LEU A 31 -3.37 -4.45 7.14
N VAL A 32 -3.07 -3.39 7.87
CA VAL A 32 -3.51 -2.03 7.58
C VAL A 32 -2.49 -1.34 6.68
N VAL A 33 -2.93 -0.95 5.48
CA VAL A 33 -2.11 -0.23 4.51
C VAL A 33 -2.54 1.22 4.45
N SER A 34 -1.62 2.16 4.69
CA SER A 34 -1.94 3.59 4.59
C SER A 34 -1.55 4.14 3.24
N HIS A 35 -2.51 4.74 2.57
CA HIS A 35 -2.40 5.35 1.24
C HIS A 35 -1.45 6.56 1.28
N ARG A 36 -0.50 6.62 0.32
CA ARG A 36 0.50 7.68 0.16
C ARG A 36 1.19 8.09 1.46
N ALA A 37 1.59 7.10 2.26
CA ALA A 37 2.33 7.31 3.51
C ALA A 37 1.61 8.26 4.48
N CYS A 38 0.41 7.90 4.96
CA CYS A 38 -0.33 8.63 6.01
C CYS A 38 -0.58 10.12 5.68
N TRP A 39 -0.97 10.43 4.46
CA TRP A 39 -1.15 11.81 3.98
C TRP A 39 -2.09 12.67 4.83
N LYS A 40 -2.98 12.08 5.61
CA LYS A 40 -3.86 12.85 6.53
C LYS A 40 -3.13 13.40 7.75
N PHE A 41 -1.99 12.83 8.11
CA PHE A 41 -1.18 13.26 9.25
C PHE A 41 0.03 14.11 8.84
N ALA A 42 0.55 13.89 7.61
CA ALA A 42 1.71 14.60 7.06
C ALA A 42 1.49 14.91 5.57
N SER A 43 2.52 15.34 4.85
CA SER A 43 2.43 15.46 3.38
C SER A 43 2.50 14.09 2.74
N GLU A 44 1.71 13.86 1.66
CA GLU A 44 1.74 12.61 0.91
C GLU A 44 3.13 12.30 0.35
N ASN A 45 3.48 11.01 0.28
CA ASN A 45 4.73 10.54 -0.32
C ASN A 45 5.99 11.20 0.26
N THR A 46 6.05 11.39 1.58
CA THR A 46 7.20 12.02 2.26
C THR A 46 7.76 11.17 3.40
N LEU A 47 9.00 11.48 3.82
CA LEU A 47 9.61 10.83 4.99
C LEU A 47 8.82 11.08 6.27
N ASP A 48 8.25 12.28 6.43
CA ASP A 48 7.38 12.60 7.57
C ASP A 48 6.10 11.77 7.56
N GLY A 49 5.54 11.50 6.37
CA GLY A 49 4.41 10.60 6.20
C GLY A 49 4.73 9.18 6.65
N ILE A 50 5.90 8.65 6.25
CA ILE A 50 6.40 7.34 6.69
C ILE A 50 6.59 7.34 8.21
N ALA A 51 7.22 8.38 8.77
CA ALA A 51 7.41 8.50 10.22
C ALA A 51 6.08 8.57 10.98
N ALA A 52 5.09 9.29 10.45
CA ALA A 52 3.74 9.34 11.02
C ALA A 52 3.08 7.95 11.01
N CYS A 53 3.15 7.21 9.91
CA CYS A 53 2.63 5.84 9.85
C CYS A 53 3.28 4.93 10.89
N ILE A 54 4.60 4.99 11.04
CA ILE A 54 5.34 4.23 12.06
C ILE A 54 4.85 4.60 13.47
N ALA A 55 4.71 5.89 13.75
CA ALA A 55 4.24 6.37 15.05
C ALA A 55 2.80 5.95 15.37
N HIS A 56 1.97 5.79 14.34
CA HIS A 56 0.59 5.29 14.47
C HIS A 56 0.49 3.75 14.41
N GLY A 57 1.61 3.02 14.31
CA GLY A 57 1.63 1.56 14.28
C GLY A 57 0.94 0.95 13.04
N VAL A 58 1.03 1.63 11.89
CA VAL A 58 0.51 1.12 10.62
C VAL A 58 1.43 -0.01 10.14
N ASP A 59 0.85 -1.10 9.60
CA ASP A 59 1.62 -2.27 9.17
C ASP A 59 2.40 -2.01 7.87
N MET A 60 1.83 -1.24 6.94
CA MET A 60 2.40 -0.96 5.62
C MET A 60 2.07 0.45 5.16
N VAL A 61 3.05 1.14 4.59
CA VAL A 61 2.84 2.38 3.83
C VAL A 61 2.79 2.05 2.34
N GLU A 62 1.82 2.61 1.63
CA GLU A 62 1.86 2.62 0.18
C GLU A 62 2.49 3.94 -0.28
N VAL A 63 3.34 3.88 -1.31
CA VAL A 63 4.03 5.03 -1.90
C VAL A 63 4.15 4.91 -3.42
N ASP A 64 4.04 6.05 -4.09
CA ASP A 64 4.09 6.16 -5.55
C ASP A 64 5.51 6.45 -6.03
N VAL A 65 5.99 5.70 -7.03
CA VAL A 65 7.36 5.81 -7.55
C VAL A 65 7.36 6.31 -8.98
N ARG A 66 8.15 7.36 -9.24
CA ARG A 66 8.43 7.90 -10.58
C ARG A 66 9.92 8.09 -10.82
N THR A 67 10.28 8.18 -12.09
CA THR A 67 11.67 8.41 -12.53
C THR A 67 11.87 9.85 -12.97
N THR A 68 12.92 10.50 -12.48
CA THR A 68 13.38 11.82 -12.93
C THR A 68 14.12 11.74 -14.27
N ARG A 69 14.43 12.89 -14.88
CA ARG A 69 15.18 12.97 -16.14
C ARG A 69 16.55 12.26 -16.08
N ASP A 70 17.24 12.35 -14.96
CA ASP A 70 18.56 11.74 -14.73
C ASP A 70 18.48 10.31 -14.18
N GLY A 71 17.27 9.69 -14.20
CA GLY A 71 17.07 8.29 -13.83
C GLY A 71 16.88 8.04 -12.34
N THR A 72 16.88 9.04 -11.47
CA THR A 72 16.66 8.84 -10.03
C THR A 72 15.20 8.50 -9.74
N LEU A 73 14.95 7.51 -8.88
CA LEU A 73 13.61 7.18 -8.40
C LEU A 73 13.21 8.08 -7.24
N VAL A 74 12.08 8.78 -7.38
CA VAL A 74 11.52 9.70 -6.38
C VAL A 74 10.09 9.31 -6.02
N LEU A 75 9.63 9.72 -4.83
CA LEU A 75 8.24 9.51 -4.44
C LEU A 75 7.36 10.65 -4.95
N MET A 76 6.45 10.34 -5.86
CA MET A 76 5.50 11.31 -6.43
C MET A 76 4.33 10.56 -7.09
N HIS A 77 3.08 10.92 -6.73
CA HIS A 77 1.91 10.34 -7.36
C HIS A 77 1.68 10.90 -8.77
N ASP A 78 1.60 12.24 -8.87
CA ASP A 78 1.27 12.90 -10.11
C ASP A 78 2.43 12.85 -11.10
N GLU A 79 2.13 12.92 -12.39
CA GLU A 79 3.14 13.08 -13.44
C GLU A 79 3.92 14.39 -13.30
N ARG A 80 3.28 15.42 -12.69
CA ARG A 80 3.81 16.76 -12.50
C ARG A 80 3.95 17.10 -11.02
N VAL A 81 4.95 17.92 -10.70
CA VAL A 81 5.22 18.36 -9.32
C VAL A 81 4.25 19.44 -8.81
N ASP A 82 3.43 20.02 -9.67
CA ASP A 82 2.66 21.27 -9.47
C ASP A 82 1.66 21.22 -8.31
N ARG A 83 1.05 20.06 -8.05
CA ARG A 83 0.03 19.94 -6.98
C ARG A 83 0.65 19.86 -5.60
N THR A 84 1.70 19.06 -5.47
CA THR A 84 2.26 18.69 -4.17
C THR A 84 3.48 19.49 -3.77
N THR A 85 4.00 20.38 -4.65
CA THR A 85 5.18 21.19 -4.38
C THR A 85 4.98 22.66 -4.77
N ASP A 86 6.00 23.50 -4.52
CA ASP A 86 6.10 24.88 -5.00
C ASP A 86 6.71 24.98 -6.42
N GLY A 87 7.10 23.85 -7.04
CA GLY A 87 7.64 23.81 -8.40
C GLY A 87 6.60 23.63 -9.48
N HIS A 88 7.10 23.53 -10.72
CA HIS A 88 6.31 23.30 -11.93
C HIS A 88 7.05 22.37 -12.88
N GLY A 89 6.33 21.57 -13.64
CA GLY A 89 6.87 20.71 -14.70
C GLY A 89 6.62 19.22 -14.44
N ALA A 90 6.90 18.40 -15.44
CA ALA A 90 6.82 16.97 -15.32
C ALA A 90 8.03 16.42 -14.53
N VAL A 91 7.81 15.40 -13.71
CA VAL A 91 8.89 14.73 -12.95
C VAL A 91 9.99 14.22 -13.91
N ALA A 92 9.59 13.65 -15.05
CA ALA A 92 10.52 13.15 -16.07
C ALA A 92 11.33 14.24 -16.81
N GLU A 93 10.99 15.52 -16.63
CA GLU A 93 11.71 16.66 -17.20
C GLU A 93 12.66 17.34 -16.21
N LEU A 94 12.61 16.95 -14.93
CA LEU A 94 13.42 17.51 -13.85
C LEU A 94 14.48 16.51 -13.38
N ASP A 95 15.68 17.00 -13.06
CA ASP A 95 16.72 16.19 -12.43
C ASP A 95 16.43 16.01 -10.92
N ALA A 96 17.02 14.99 -10.32
CA ALA A 96 16.88 14.73 -8.89
C ALA A 96 17.26 15.94 -8.01
N ALA A 97 18.29 16.68 -8.38
CA ALA A 97 18.69 17.89 -7.67
C ALA A 97 17.62 19.00 -7.72
N GLN A 98 16.94 19.15 -8.87
CA GLN A 98 15.83 20.09 -9.02
C GLN A 98 14.62 19.66 -8.18
N ILE A 99 14.28 18.36 -8.18
CA ILE A 99 13.19 17.80 -7.34
C ILE A 99 13.52 18.00 -5.85
N ALA A 100 14.74 17.71 -5.41
CA ALA A 100 15.18 17.86 -4.04
C ALA A 100 15.20 19.31 -3.54
N ALA A 101 15.26 20.29 -4.42
CA ALA A 101 15.18 21.71 -4.09
C ALA A 101 13.73 22.19 -3.86
N LEU A 102 12.73 21.45 -4.33
CA LEU A 102 11.31 21.81 -4.17
C LEU A 102 10.86 21.61 -2.73
N ARG A 103 9.95 22.47 -2.26
CA ARG A 103 9.29 22.29 -0.97
C ARG A 103 7.91 21.68 -1.17
N VAL A 104 7.56 20.68 -0.34
CA VAL A 104 6.27 20.02 -0.44
C VAL A 104 5.16 20.82 0.25
N ARG A 105 3.96 20.71 -0.27
CA ARG A 105 2.72 21.23 0.33
C ARG A 105 2.17 20.23 1.35
N SER A 106 1.52 20.75 2.38
CA SER A 106 0.95 19.93 3.44
C SER A 106 -0.14 18.98 2.95
N ARG A 107 -0.23 17.82 3.58
CA ARG A 107 -1.26 16.78 3.31
C ARG A 107 -1.27 16.34 1.84
N GLY A 108 -2.44 16.34 1.19
CA GLY A 108 -2.63 15.99 -0.21
C GLY A 108 -2.31 17.09 -1.21
N GLY A 109 -1.61 18.15 -0.80
CA GLY A 109 -1.21 19.25 -1.70
C GLY A 109 -2.36 20.13 -2.15
N GLY A 110 -2.17 20.77 -3.32
CA GLY A 110 -3.10 21.75 -3.88
C GLY A 110 -2.72 23.20 -3.53
N ARG A 111 -3.18 24.16 -4.34
CA ARG A 111 -2.79 25.57 -4.22
C ARG A 111 -3.12 26.22 -2.87
N ALA A 112 -4.17 25.75 -2.20
CA ALA A 112 -4.60 26.25 -0.90
C ALA A 112 -3.84 25.64 0.28
N SER A 113 -3.05 24.56 0.06
CA SER A 113 -2.30 23.89 1.11
C SER A 113 -1.03 24.68 1.44
N MET A 114 -0.71 24.74 2.74
CA MET A 114 0.49 25.40 3.22
C MET A 114 1.75 24.74 2.67
N LEU A 115 2.74 25.55 2.31
CA LEU A 115 4.06 25.07 1.96
C LEU A 115 4.81 24.71 3.26
N THR A 116 5.50 23.57 3.22
CA THR A 116 6.32 23.09 4.34
C THR A 116 7.81 23.30 4.04
N GLU A 117 8.66 23.05 5.03
CA GLU A 117 10.13 23.00 4.85
C GLU A 117 10.63 21.60 4.46
N ARG A 118 9.74 20.73 3.95
CA ARG A 118 10.05 19.36 3.54
C ARG A 118 10.20 19.28 2.04
N HIS A 119 10.94 18.27 1.59
CA HIS A 119 11.29 18.05 0.20
C HIS A 119 10.81 16.67 -0.28
N PRO A 120 10.52 16.48 -1.58
CA PRO A 120 10.22 15.17 -2.12
C PRO A 120 11.42 14.23 -1.92
N PRO A 121 11.22 13.03 -1.32
CA PRO A 121 12.33 12.11 -1.10
C PRO A 121 12.58 11.23 -2.32
N THR A 122 13.79 10.67 -2.40
CA THR A 122 14.10 9.55 -3.28
C THR A 122 13.53 8.25 -2.70
N LEU A 123 13.33 7.23 -3.57
CA LEU A 123 12.95 5.88 -3.13
C LEU A 123 13.97 5.32 -2.12
N ALA A 124 15.26 5.50 -2.37
CA ALA A 124 16.32 5.04 -1.47
C ALA A 124 16.19 5.64 -0.06
N GLN A 125 15.89 6.94 0.05
CA GLN A 125 15.64 7.61 1.33
C GLN A 125 14.40 7.06 2.03
N ALA A 126 13.31 6.82 1.29
CA ALA A 126 12.08 6.25 1.81
C ALA A 126 12.29 4.84 2.36
N LEU A 127 12.98 3.97 1.60
CA LEU A 127 13.31 2.61 2.04
C LEU A 127 14.20 2.63 3.29
N ALA A 128 15.19 3.51 3.36
CA ALA A 128 16.03 3.67 4.55
C ALA A 128 15.21 4.12 5.78
N ALA A 129 14.23 5.03 5.58
CA ALA A 129 13.35 5.51 6.64
C ALA A 129 12.38 4.43 7.16
N ALA A 130 11.92 3.53 6.29
CA ALA A 130 10.95 2.49 6.61
C ALA A 130 11.59 1.21 7.19
N ARG A 131 12.85 0.92 6.84
CA ARG A 131 13.51 -0.37 7.07
C ARG A 131 13.32 -0.91 8.49
N GLY A 132 12.77 -2.15 8.57
CA GLY A 132 12.56 -2.87 9.83
C GLY A 132 11.55 -2.22 10.77
N ARG A 133 10.78 -1.22 10.32
CA ARG A 133 9.79 -0.49 11.13
C ARG A 133 8.38 -0.53 10.56
N VAL A 134 8.26 -0.54 9.24
CA VAL A 134 7.00 -0.58 8.49
C VAL A 134 7.26 -1.20 7.12
N LEU A 135 6.32 -1.98 6.59
CA LEU A 135 6.37 -2.48 5.21
C LEU A 135 6.13 -1.35 4.22
N VAL A 136 6.66 -1.51 3.00
CA VAL A 136 6.49 -0.51 1.92
C VAL A 136 5.88 -1.19 0.70
N ASN A 137 4.67 -0.78 0.32
CA ASN A 137 4.06 -1.13 -0.96
C ASN A 137 4.46 -0.11 -2.02
N LEU A 138 5.12 -0.56 -3.07
CA LEU A 138 5.58 0.30 -4.16
C LEU A 138 4.57 0.29 -5.32
N ASP A 139 3.85 1.39 -5.50
CA ASP A 139 3.04 1.65 -6.69
C ASP A 139 3.91 2.34 -7.75
N VAL A 140 4.37 1.56 -8.73
CA VAL A 140 5.30 2.02 -9.76
C VAL A 140 4.51 2.70 -10.87
N LYS A 141 4.43 4.04 -10.84
CA LYS A 141 3.68 4.84 -11.82
C LYS A 141 4.40 4.97 -13.16
N ALA A 142 5.71 5.22 -13.13
CA ALA A 142 6.51 5.40 -14.33
C ALA A 142 7.99 5.14 -14.03
N ALA A 143 8.36 3.87 -13.97
CA ALA A 143 9.74 3.42 -13.84
C ALA A 143 9.91 2.03 -14.44
N ALA A 144 11.11 1.69 -14.87
CA ALA A 144 11.44 0.32 -15.24
C ALA A 144 11.52 -0.55 -13.98
N LEU A 145 10.82 -1.69 -13.97
CA LEU A 145 10.80 -2.60 -12.81
C LEU A 145 12.20 -3.04 -12.41
N ASP A 146 13.08 -3.34 -13.38
CA ASP A 146 14.46 -3.74 -13.10
C ASP A 146 15.21 -2.66 -12.31
N HIS A 147 15.02 -1.38 -12.65
CA HIS A 147 15.63 -0.28 -11.91
C HIS A 147 15.06 -0.12 -10.50
N VAL A 148 13.76 -0.34 -10.32
CA VAL A 148 13.16 -0.36 -8.97
C VAL A 148 13.75 -1.49 -8.13
N ILE A 149 13.91 -2.69 -8.73
CA ILE A 149 14.54 -3.84 -8.06
C ILE A 149 15.98 -3.53 -7.67
N ASP A 150 16.78 -2.89 -8.55
CA ASP A 150 18.15 -2.48 -8.26
C ASP A 150 18.23 -1.57 -7.03
N VAL A 151 17.33 -0.59 -6.93
CA VAL A 151 17.29 0.35 -5.79
C VAL A 151 16.86 -0.37 -4.50
N VAL A 152 15.91 -1.31 -4.57
CA VAL A 152 15.48 -2.10 -3.41
C VAL A 152 16.60 -3.01 -2.92
N GLU A 153 17.34 -3.66 -3.83
CA GLU A 153 18.49 -4.51 -3.51
C GLU A 153 19.63 -3.68 -2.88
N ALA A 154 19.98 -2.55 -3.49
CA ALA A 154 21.00 -1.64 -2.96
C ALA A 154 20.64 -1.09 -1.57
N ALA A 155 19.35 -0.91 -1.30
CA ALA A 155 18.84 -0.54 0.02
C ALA A 155 18.77 -1.70 1.01
N ALA A 156 19.03 -2.95 0.61
CA ALA A 156 18.81 -4.17 1.39
C ALA A 156 17.40 -4.24 2.02
N ALA A 157 16.37 -3.85 1.24
CA ALA A 157 14.98 -3.69 1.70
C ALA A 157 14.03 -4.78 1.15
N GLN A 158 14.54 -5.84 0.53
CA GLN A 158 13.74 -6.85 -0.18
C GLN A 158 12.68 -7.52 0.70
N ARG A 159 12.97 -7.69 1.99
CA ARG A 159 12.02 -8.30 2.94
C ARG A 159 10.87 -7.38 3.30
N ASP A 160 11.12 -6.07 3.30
CA ASP A 160 10.18 -5.04 3.76
C ASP A 160 9.30 -4.50 2.61
N VAL A 161 9.61 -4.88 1.35
CA VAL A 161 8.94 -4.35 0.16
C VAL A 161 7.91 -5.32 -0.41
N LEU A 162 6.74 -4.78 -0.75
CA LEU A 162 5.73 -5.37 -1.62
C LEU A 162 5.76 -4.61 -2.95
N LEU A 163 6.19 -5.28 -4.02
CA LEU A 163 6.31 -4.67 -5.35
C LEU A 163 5.04 -4.91 -6.17
N ASN A 164 4.36 -3.84 -6.58
CA ASN A 164 3.22 -3.93 -7.46
C ASN A 164 3.65 -4.21 -8.90
N VAL A 165 3.06 -5.24 -9.52
CA VAL A 165 3.30 -5.63 -10.90
C VAL A 165 1.98 -5.81 -11.64
N PRO A 166 1.91 -5.47 -12.93
CA PRO A 166 0.71 -5.70 -13.74
C PRO A 166 0.51 -7.20 -14.00
N LEU A 167 -0.73 -7.58 -14.37
CA LEU A 167 -1.08 -8.97 -14.69
C LEU A 167 -0.30 -9.52 -15.89
N ASP A 168 0.09 -8.66 -16.81
CA ASP A 168 0.87 -8.95 -18.03
C ASP A 168 2.37 -8.64 -17.87
N VAL A 169 2.88 -8.64 -16.64
CA VAL A 169 4.30 -8.38 -16.34
C VAL A 169 5.22 -9.22 -17.24
N PRO A 170 6.26 -8.64 -17.85
CA PRO A 170 7.22 -9.39 -18.63
C PRO A 170 7.88 -10.52 -17.83
N GLN A 171 7.97 -11.70 -18.42
CA GLN A 171 8.50 -12.90 -17.75
C GLN A 171 9.90 -12.68 -17.16
N ALA A 172 10.77 -11.93 -17.85
CA ALA A 172 12.12 -11.62 -17.36
C ALA A 172 12.09 -10.80 -16.08
N ALA A 173 11.25 -9.73 -16.03
CA ALA A 173 11.09 -8.89 -14.85
C ALA A 173 10.49 -9.68 -13.67
N LEU A 174 9.50 -10.54 -13.94
CA LEU A 174 8.91 -11.43 -12.94
C LEU A 174 9.97 -12.38 -12.33
N GLN A 175 10.76 -13.03 -13.18
CA GLN A 175 11.85 -13.93 -12.75
C GLN A 175 12.89 -13.19 -11.92
N ARG A 176 13.27 -11.97 -12.33
CA ARG A 176 14.20 -11.14 -11.59
C ARG A 176 13.67 -10.77 -10.21
N ALA A 177 12.41 -10.33 -10.11
CA ALA A 177 11.79 -9.97 -8.85
C ALA A 177 11.72 -11.17 -7.88
N HIS A 178 11.37 -12.37 -8.38
CA HIS A 178 11.41 -13.59 -7.57
C HIS A 178 12.83 -13.97 -7.14
N ALA A 179 13.82 -13.84 -8.04
CA ALA A 179 15.22 -14.12 -7.71
C ALA A 179 15.78 -13.16 -6.65
N ALA A 180 15.33 -11.90 -6.64
CA ALA A 180 15.64 -10.92 -5.60
C ALA A 180 14.93 -11.20 -4.26
N GLY A 181 14.01 -12.19 -4.20
CA GLY A 181 13.26 -12.53 -2.98
C GLY A 181 12.14 -11.53 -2.62
N LEU A 182 11.70 -10.71 -3.58
CA LEU A 182 10.63 -9.73 -3.38
C LEU A 182 9.27 -10.38 -3.20
N ALA A 183 8.45 -9.85 -2.29
CA ALA A 183 7.03 -10.10 -2.28
C ALA A 183 6.37 -9.32 -3.42
N LEU A 184 5.55 -10.02 -4.22
CA LEU A 184 4.86 -9.43 -5.36
C LEU A 184 3.39 -9.21 -5.06
N GLN A 185 2.88 -8.06 -5.49
CA GLN A 185 1.46 -7.76 -5.57
C GLN A 185 1.05 -7.73 -7.03
N VAL A 186 0.04 -8.53 -7.41
CA VAL A 186 -0.57 -8.46 -8.73
C VAL A 186 -1.86 -7.66 -8.63
N LEU A 187 -2.02 -6.66 -9.51
CA LEU A 187 -3.22 -5.84 -9.58
C LEU A 187 -4.23 -6.46 -10.56
N TYR A 188 -5.43 -6.75 -10.05
CA TYR A 188 -6.59 -7.12 -10.85
C TYR A 188 -7.56 -5.94 -10.98
N LEU A 189 -7.80 -5.49 -12.20
CA LEU A 189 -8.73 -4.41 -12.56
C LEU A 189 -9.93 -5.00 -13.30
N GLN A 190 -11.07 -5.17 -12.61
CA GLN A 190 -12.25 -5.82 -13.20
C GLN A 190 -12.75 -5.11 -14.48
N ARG A 191 -12.71 -3.77 -14.51
CA ARG A 191 -13.16 -2.95 -15.65
C ARG A 191 -12.30 -3.09 -16.89
N GLU A 192 -11.02 -3.39 -16.70
CA GLU A 192 -10.02 -3.44 -17.78
C GLU A 192 -9.72 -4.88 -18.20
N ALA A 193 -10.23 -5.86 -17.45
CA ALA A 193 -9.98 -7.26 -17.72
C ALA A 193 -10.69 -7.73 -19.00
N ALA A 194 -9.91 -8.14 -19.98
CA ALA A 194 -10.43 -8.80 -21.20
C ALA A 194 -10.92 -10.22 -20.93
N LEU A 195 -10.49 -10.83 -19.82
CA LEU A 195 -10.82 -12.18 -19.38
C LEU A 195 -11.98 -12.15 -18.37
N SER A 196 -12.69 -13.28 -18.25
CA SER A 196 -13.62 -13.44 -17.12
C SER A 196 -12.88 -13.33 -15.78
N PRO A 197 -13.55 -12.88 -14.69
CA PRO A 197 -12.91 -12.77 -13.38
C PRO A 197 -12.15 -14.03 -12.96
N GLN A 198 -12.76 -15.20 -13.17
CA GLN A 198 -12.12 -16.47 -12.82
C GLN A 198 -10.85 -16.75 -13.63
N GLN A 199 -10.85 -16.45 -14.94
CA GLN A 199 -9.66 -16.64 -15.78
C GLN A 199 -8.54 -15.68 -15.40
N ALA A 200 -8.86 -14.40 -15.19
CA ALA A 200 -7.88 -13.38 -14.78
C ALA A 200 -7.26 -13.70 -13.42
N LEU A 201 -8.06 -14.12 -12.44
CA LEU A 201 -7.57 -14.48 -11.12
C LEU A 201 -6.72 -15.75 -11.11
N ARG A 202 -7.04 -16.74 -11.95
CA ARG A 202 -6.15 -17.89 -12.17
C ARG A 202 -4.83 -17.50 -12.85
N GLN A 203 -4.87 -16.55 -13.78
CA GLN A 203 -3.64 -15.99 -14.37
C GLN A 203 -2.81 -15.26 -13.30
N ALA A 204 -3.45 -14.47 -12.44
CA ALA A 204 -2.77 -13.83 -11.31
C ALA A 204 -2.12 -14.86 -10.38
N ALA A 205 -2.82 -15.94 -10.02
CA ALA A 205 -2.29 -17.03 -9.20
C ALA A 205 -1.05 -17.69 -9.82
N ALA A 206 -1.02 -17.84 -11.15
CA ALA A 206 0.11 -18.44 -11.86
C ALA A 206 1.41 -17.62 -11.76
N LEU A 207 1.32 -16.31 -11.47
CA LEU A 207 2.46 -15.45 -11.20
C LEU A 207 3.06 -15.66 -9.78
N ARG A 208 2.41 -16.49 -8.95
CA ARG A 208 2.79 -16.79 -7.56
C ARG A 208 3.02 -15.53 -6.71
N PRO A 209 2.06 -14.60 -6.68
CA PRO A 209 2.18 -13.40 -5.87
C PRO A 209 2.00 -13.71 -4.39
N ALA A 210 2.56 -12.86 -3.51
CA ALA A 210 2.21 -12.85 -2.08
C ALA A 210 0.84 -12.20 -1.86
N VAL A 211 0.45 -11.28 -2.74
CA VAL A 211 -0.75 -10.45 -2.61
C VAL A 211 -1.42 -10.28 -3.98
N VAL A 212 -2.75 -10.37 -4.02
CA VAL A 212 -3.55 -9.93 -5.19
C VAL A 212 -4.45 -8.78 -4.75
N GLN A 213 -4.24 -7.61 -5.36
CA GLN A 213 -5.06 -6.43 -5.14
C GLN A 213 -6.25 -6.46 -6.10
N LEU A 214 -7.45 -6.30 -5.55
CA LEU A 214 -8.70 -6.36 -6.29
C LEU A 214 -9.31 -4.96 -6.42
N MET A 215 -9.49 -4.50 -7.66
CA MET A 215 -10.30 -3.33 -7.98
C MET A 215 -11.52 -3.77 -8.80
N PHE A 216 -12.72 -3.52 -8.28
CA PHE A 216 -13.95 -4.10 -8.82
C PHE A 216 -15.16 -3.20 -8.67
N ASP A 217 -16.14 -3.37 -9.57
CA ASP A 217 -17.47 -2.79 -9.48
C ASP A 217 -18.51 -3.81 -8.97
N ASP A 218 -18.32 -5.10 -9.27
CA ASP A 218 -19.18 -6.19 -8.83
C ASP A 218 -18.55 -6.98 -7.68
N PRO A 219 -19.13 -6.90 -6.45
CA PRO A 219 -18.63 -7.63 -5.29
C PRO A 219 -18.62 -9.15 -5.44
N ALA A 220 -19.35 -9.73 -6.40
CA ALA A 220 -19.31 -11.17 -6.65
C ALA A 220 -17.91 -11.71 -6.96
N VAL A 221 -16.98 -10.83 -7.40
CA VAL A 221 -15.57 -11.19 -7.60
C VAL A 221 -14.87 -11.62 -6.31
N LEU A 222 -15.29 -11.13 -5.15
CA LEU A 222 -14.67 -11.48 -3.86
C LEU A 222 -14.80 -12.99 -3.57
N ALA A 223 -15.97 -13.57 -3.83
CA ALA A 223 -16.18 -15.02 -3.64
C ALA A 223 -15.32 -15.86 -4.62
N ILE A 224 -15.11 -15.35 -5.84
CA ILE A 224 -14.21 -16.00 -6.81
C ILE A 224 -12.76 -15.89 -6.34
N ALA A 225 -12.33 -14.70 -5.92
CA ALA A 225 -10.98 -14.45 -5.43
C ALA A 225 -10.67 -15.28 -4.18
N GLN A 226 -11.58 -15.36 -3.23
CA GLN A 226 -11.43 -16.19 -2.04
C GLN A 226 -11.18 -17.67 -2.40
N ARG A 227 -11.92 -18.20 -3.36
CA ARG A 227 -11.76 -19.60 -3.78
C ARG A 227 -10.47 -19.85 -4.56
N GLU A 228 -10.11 -18.95 -5.49
CA GLU A 228 -9.00 -19.16 -6.42
C GLU A 228 -7.64 -18.72 -5.82
N LEU A 229 -7.61 -17.79 -4.86
CA LEU A 229 -6.39 -17.12 -4.40
C LEU A 229 -6.10 -17.26 -2.90
N ALA A 230 -7.11 -17.20 -2.03
CA ALA A 230 -6.89 -17.15 -0.58
C ALA A 230 -6.04 -18.29 0.01
N PRO A 231 -5.98 -19.50 -0.59
CA PRO A 231 -5.05 -20.53 -0.13
C PRO A 231 -3.56 -20.20 -0.35
N HIS A 232 -3.24 -19.24 -1.22
CA HIS A 232 -1.87 -19.01 -1.71
C HIS A 232 -1.40 -17.57 -1.65
N ALA A 233 -2.32 -16.61 -1.55
CA ALA A 233 -2.02 -15.18 -1.56
C ALA A 233 -3.00 -14.40 -0.68
N ARG A 234 -2.57 -13.29 -0.12
CA ARG A 234 -3.46 -12.34 0.56
C ARG A 234 -4.36 -11.65 -0.45
N LEU A 235 -5.62 -11.44 -0.07
CA LEU A 235 -6.53 -10.57 -0.82
C LEU A 235 -6.41 -9.14 -0.29
N PHE A 236 -6.22 -8.19 -1.18
CA PHE A 236 -6.01 -6.79 -0.89
C PHE A 236 -7.08 -5.93 -1.54
N VAL A 237 -7.71 -5.02 -0.79
CA VAL A 237 -8.79 -4.14 -1.26
C VAL A 237 -8.53 -2.70 -0.81
N ASN A 238 -8.86 -1.74 -1.66
CA ASN A 238 -8.76 -0.31 -1.40
C ASN A 238 -10.13 0.24 -0.96
N THR A 239 -10.18 0.97 0.15
CA THR A 239 -11.42 1.57 0.66
C THR A 239 -11.43 3.10 0.59
N MET A 240 -10.41 3.74 0.02
CA MET A 240 -10.38 5.20 -0.14
C MET A 240 -11.65 5.69 -0.85
N THR A 241 -12.20 6.81 -0.37
CA THR A 241 -13.47 7.33 -0.87
C THR A 241 -13.29 8.28 -2.05
N ASN A 242 -12.36 9.22 -1.93
CA ASN A 242 -12.15 10.27 -2.92
C ASN A 242 -10.69 10.32 -3.39
N ASP A 243 -10.50 10.65 -4.65
CA ASP A 243 -9.19 11.02 -5.18
C ASP A 243 -8.68 12.30 -4.51
N ILE A 244 -7.44 12.26 -4.03
CA ILE A 244 -6.84 13.34 -3.25
C ILE A 244 -6.69 14.62 -4.10
N ALA A 245 -6.36 14.48 -5.38
CA ALA A 245 -6.09 15.60 -6.25
C ALA A 245 -7.36 16.33 -6.68
N SER A 246 -8.39 15.59 -7.03
CA SER A 246 -9.63 16.12 -7.60
C SER A 246 -10.79 16.22 -6.61
N GLY A 247 -10.71 15.52 -5.47
CA GLY A 247 -11.81 15.38 -4.52
C GLY A 247 -12.99 14.55 -5.03
N ARG A 248 -12.88 13.96 -6.23
CA ARG A 248 -13.95 13.17 -6.84
C ARG A 248 -14.01 11.77 -6.25
N PRO A 249 -15.19 11.15 -6.16
CA PRO A 249 -15.34 9.78 -5.73
C PRO A 249 -14.48 8.82 -6.58
N MET A 250 -13.73 7.96 -5.91
CA MET A 250 -12.99 6.87 -6.54
C MET A 250 -13.90 5.65 -6.68
N ARG A 251 -13.67 4.88 -7.76
CA ARG A 251 -14.39 3.63 -8.01
C ARG A 251 -13.38 2.47 -7.93
N LEU A 252 -12.97 2.14 -6.70
CA LEU A 252 -11.93 1.13 -6.46
C LEU A 252 -12.53 -0.23 -6.09
N SER A 253 -13.58 -0.25 -5.26
CA SER A 253 -14.09 -1.47 -4.65
C SER A 253 -15.60 -1.36 -4.43
N ALA A 254 -16.36 -1.22 -5.52
CA ALA A 254 -17.81 -1.04 -5.49
C ALA A 254 -18.21 0.07 -4.49
N ASN A 255 -18.98 -0.29 -3.46
CA ASN A 255 -19.41 0.63 -2.40
C ASN A 255 -18.65 0.44 -1.07
N TYR A 256 -17.58 -0.34 -1.03
CA TYR A 256 -16.71 -0.49 0.14
C TYR A 256 -15.78 0.72 0.25
N THR A 257 -16.24 1.77 0.94
CA THR A 257 -15.52 3.04 1.06
C THR A 257 -15.27 3.42 2.51
N ASP A 258 -14.19 4.17 2.78
CA ASP A 258 -13.86 4.69 4.10
C ASP A 258 -15.01 5.53 4.68
N GLN A 259 -15.70 6.32 3.84
CA GLN A 259 -16.84 7.12 4.29
C GLN A 259 -17.98 6.25 4.84
N ARG A 260 -18.25 5.10 4.23
CA ARG A 260 -19.23 4.14 4.77
C ARG A 260 -18.68 3.45 6.02
N ALA A 261 -17.42 3.03 5.98
CA ALA A 261 -16.78 2.34 7.09
C ALA A 261 -16.74 3.16 8.38
N LEU A 262 -16.56 4.49 8.28
CA LEU A 262 -16.62 5.40 9.43
C LEU A 262 -18.01 5.47 10.08
N ARG A 263 -19.07 5.13 9.34
CA ARG A 263 -20.46 5.10 9.85
C ARG A 263 -20.84 3.72 10.37
N ASP A 264 -20.43 2.69 9.64
CA ASP A 264 -20.70 1.30 9.93
C ASP A 264 -19.51 0.42 9.50
N PRO A 265 -18.52 0.25 10.39
CA PRO A 265 -17.31 -0.50 10.07
C PRO A 265 -17.59 -1.97 9.71
N ALA A 266 -18.59 -2.59 10.33
CA ALA A 266 -18.93 -3.99 10.11
C ALA A 266 -19.44 -4.24 8.69
N SER A 267 -20.23 -3.30 8.13
CA SER A 267 -20.78 -3.41 6.77
C SER A 267 -19.74 -3.13 5.66
N VAL A 268 -18.52 -2.72 6.01
CA VAL A 268 -17.45 -2.50 5.05
C VAL A 268 -16.26 -3.39 5.39
N TRP A 269 -15.52 -3.07 6.44
CA TRP A 269 -14.30 -3.82 6.80
C TRP A 269 -14.62 -5.24 7.30
N GLY A 270 -15.72 -5.40 8.05
CA GLY A 270 -16.19 -6.72 8.50
C GLY A 270 -16.62 -7.61 7.35
N GLU A 271 -17.39 -7.08 6.40
CA GLU A 271 -17.83 -7.81 5.21
C GLU A 271 -16.65 -8.19 4.31
N LEU A 272 -15.70 -7.27 4.06
CA LEU A 272 -14.47 -7.58 3.33
C LEU A 272 -13.68 -8.72 4.00
N ARG A 273 -13.50 -8.67 5.33
CA ARG A 273 -12.83 -9.75 6.08
C ARG A 273 -13.57 -11.09 5.97
N ALA A 274 -14.89 -11.09 6.03
CA ALA A 274 -15.70 -12.29 5.84
C ALA A 274 -15.52 -12.94 4.45
N HIS A 275 -15.15 -12.14 3.46
CA HIS A 275 -14.75 -12.60 2.12
C HIS A 275 -13.25 -12.95 1.99
N GLY A 276 -12.51 -13.05 3.09
CA GLY A 276 -11.10 -13.43 3.10
C GLY A 276 -10.12 -12.29 2.75
N VAL A 277 -10.59 -11.04 2.67
CA VAL A 277 -9.70 -9.89 2.50
C VAL A 277 -8.88 -9.72 3.78
N SER A 278 -7.56 -9.78 3.65
CA SER A 278 -6.61 -9.68 4.76
C SER A 278 -5.61 -8.52 4.62
N MET A 279 -5.79 -7.68 3.59
CA MET A 279 -5.08 -6.40 3.47
C MET A 279 -6.07 -5.32 3.03
N ILE A 280 -6.07 -4.18 3.70
CA ILE A 280 -6.98 -3.08 3.39
C ILE A 280 -6.18 -1.78 3.34
N GLN A 281 -6.20 -1.13 2.16
CA GLN A 281 -5.64 0.21 1.99
C GLN A 281 -6.73 1.25 2.23
N THR A 282 -6.41 2.22 3.07
CA THR A 282 -7.37 3.20 3.57
C THR A 282 -6.73 4.56 3.78
N ASP A 283 -7.54 5.61 3.71
CA ASP A 283 -7.20 6.96 4.20
C ASP A 283 -7.48 7.13 5.71
N GLU A 284 -8.05 6.10 6.37
CA GLU A 284 -8.46 6.11 7.78
C GLU A 284 -7.78 5.00 8.61
N PRO A 285 -6.44 4.90 8.59
CA PRO A 285 -5.73 3.76 9.19
C PRO A 285 -6.03 3.58 10.68
N SER A 286 -6.12 4.69 11.45
CA SER A 286 -6.43 4.61 12.88
C SER A 286 -7.84 4.09 13.18
N ALA A 287 -8.81 4.38 12.31
CA ALA A 287 -10.18 3.88 12.46
C ALA A 287 -10.25 2.39 12.15
N LEU A 288 -9.58 1.95 11.06
CA LEU A 288 -9.49 0.54 10.69
C LEU A 288 -8.77 -0.27 11.79
N GLN A 289 -7.63 0.19 12.30
CA GLN A 289 -6.91 -0.46 13.39
C GLN A 289 -7.76 -0.63 14.65
N ARG A 290 -8.53 0.39 15.02
CA ARG A 290 -9.46 0.30 16.16
C ARG A 290 -10.51 -0.78 15.93
N TYR A 291 -11.15 -0.78 14.78
CA TYR A 291 -12.14 -1.77 14.39
C TYR A 291 -11.58 -3.21 14.46
N LEU A 292 -10.38 -3.44 13.91
CA LEU A 292 -9.75 -4.76 13.92
C LEU A 292 -9.50 -5.24 15.36
N ARG A 293 -8.90 -4.38 16.22
CA ARG A 293 -8.67 -4.74 17.64
C ARG A 293 -9.96 -5.09 18.40
N GLU A 294 -11.03 -4.31 18.19
CA GLU A 294 -12.33 -4.55 18.83
C GLU A 294 -12.98 -5.85 18.33
N SER A 295 -12.81 -6.17 17.03
CA SER A 295 -13.33 -7.40 16.43
C SER A 295 -12.62 -8.64 16.95
N ASP A 296 -11.28 -8.58 17.12
CA ASP A 296 -10.47 -9.71 17.59
C ASP A 296 -10.69 -10.01 19.09
N MET A 297 -11.03 -8.97 19.90
CA MET A 297 -11.39 -9.16 21.31
C MET A 297 -12.78 -9.79 21.53
N ASN A 298 -13.64 -9.79 20.52
CA ASN A 298 -15.00 -10.31 20.60
C ASN A 298 -15.15 -11.72 19.98
N GLN A 299 -14.06 -12.34 19.51
CA GLN A 299 -13.99 -13.73 19.02
C GLN A 299 -13.36 -14.65 20.08
#